data_64282d687a841caff41e3ae2d3a0213b
#
_entry.id   64282d687a841caff41e3ae2d3a0213b
#
_cell.length_a   1.000
_cell.length_b   1.000
_cell.length_c   1.000
_cell.angle_alpha   90.00
_cell.angle_beta   90.00
_cell.angle_gamma   90.00
#
_symmetry.space_group_name_H-M   'P 1'
#
loop_
_entity.id
_entity.type
_entity.pdbx_description
1 polymer ?
#
loop_
_entity_poly.entity_id
_entity_poly.type
_entity_poly.pdbx_seq_one_letter_code
_entity_poly.pdbx_strand_id
1 'polypeptide(L)'
;MDHKIRQIIENSILKSKKQKKEFLLFSRIMVFIQDPFISDSVDFDKVVNKLEEFMPPHLFEDIDIIYIGQYQDLIDRGLEALYESGAIYITNTLSENIDYVENIIHENAHSIEETHGLSIYGDDNVK
;
A
#
# COMPACT_ATOMS: atom_id res chain seq x y z
N MET A 1 14.22 27.50 -23.82
CA MET A 1 14.67 27.29 -22.46
C MET A 1 16.06 26.69 -22.47
N ASP A 2 16.89 27.18 -21.57
CA ASP A 2 18.22 26.65 -21.43
C ASP A 2 18.15 25.17 -21.03
N HIS A 3 19.00 24.37 -21.64
CA HIS A 3 19.05 22.94 -21.36
C HIS A 3 19.27 22.65 -19.86
N LYS A 4 20.10 23.43 -19.23
CA LYS A 4 20.41 23.27 -17.81
C LYS A 4 19.19 23.52 -16.92
N ILE A 5 18.42 24.54 -17.23
CA ILE A 5 17.20 24.85 -16.48
C ILE A 5 16.18 23.76 -16.66
N ARG A 6 16.05 23.26 -17.89
CA ARG A 6 15.11 22.18 -18.18
C ARG A 6 15.44 20.94 -17.35
N GLN A 7 16.73 20.60 -17.26
CA GLN A 7 17.14 19.42 -16.50
C GLN A 7 16.88 19.58 -15.01
N ILE A 8 17.07 20.79 -14.49
CA ILE A 8 16.77 21.07 -13.08
C ILE A 8 15.28 20.88 -12.81
N ILE A 9 14.44 21.36 -13.72
CA ILE A 9 12.99 21.21 -13.56
C ILE A 9 12.59 19.72 -13.61
N GLU A 10 13.13 18.97 -14.56
CA GLU A 10 12.84 17.55 -14.68
C GLU A 10 13.27 16.79 -13.43
N ASN A 11 14.45 17.08 -12.91
CA ASN A 11 14.94 16.44 -11.70
C ASN A 11 14.08 16.78 -10.49
N SER A 12 13.60 18.01 -10.41
CA SER A 12 12.73 18.44 -9.33
C SER A 12 11.40 17.71 -9.37
N ILE A 13 10.85 17.49 -10.56
CA ILE A 13 9.59 16.75 -10.73
C ILE A 13 9.77 15.31 -10.28
N LEU A 14 10.86 14.66 -10.72
CA LEU A 14 11.14 13.28 -10.32
C LEU A 14 11.31 13.17 -8.81
N LYS A 15 12.03 14.12 -8.22
CA LYS A 15 12.25 14.11 -6.79
C LYS A 15 10.94 14.29 -6.02
N SER A 16 10.08 15.17 -6.50
CA SER A 16 8.77 15.38 -5.88
C SER A 16 7.93 14.12 -5.93
N LYS A 17 7.93 13.41 -7.06
CA LYS A 17 7.20 12.16 -7.17
C LYS A 17 7.70 11.13 -6.19
N LYS A 18 9.02 10.98 -6.08
CA LYS A 18 9.60 10.01 -5.15
C LYS A 18 9.34 10.37 -3.71
N GLN A 19 9.10 11.65 -3.42
CA GLN A 19 8.87 12.11 -2.06
C GLN A 19 7.40 12.24 -1.72
N LYS A 20 6.51 11.87 -2.64
CA LYS A 20 5.08 11.93 -2.36
C LYS A 20 4.77 10.97 -1.23
N LYS A 21 4.15 11.47 -0.18
CA LYS A 21 3.92 10.72 1.04
C LYS A 21 2.47 10.31 1.27
N GLU A 22 1.56 10.80 0.45
CA GLU A 22 0.15 10.51 0.63
C GLU A 22 -0.50 10.14 -0.68
N PHE A 23 -1.31 9.12 -0.64
CA PHE A 23 -2.10 8.68 -1.80
C PHE A 23 -3.52 8.45 -1.32
N LEU A 24 -4.46 8.46 -2.25
CA LEU A 24 -5.84 8.22 -1.93
C LEU A 24 -6.35 7.05 -2.76
N LEU A 25 -6.84 6.02 -2.08
CA LEU A 25 -7.34 4.81 -2.72
C LEU A 25 -8.86 4.83 -2.64
N PHE A 26 -9.51 4.61 -3.78
CA PHE A 26 -10.98 4.65 -3.90
C PHE A 26 -11.56 5.98 -3.39
N SER A 27 -10.80 7.07 -3.52
CA SER A 27 -11.20 8.41 -3.09
C SER A 27 -11.57 8.49 -1.61
N ARG A 28 -11.17 7.52 -0.80
CA ARG A 28 -11.54 7.48 0.60
C ARG A 28 -10.42 7.02 1.53
N ILE A 29 -9.67 6.00 1.13
CA ILE A 29 -8.66 5.40 2.00
C ILE A 29 -7.35 6.15 1.84
N MET A 30 -6.88 6.76 2.91
CA MET A 30 -5.59 7.45 2.91
C MET A 30 -4.47 6.41 2.94
N VAL A 31 -3.49 6.55 2.05
CA VAL A 31 -2.27 5.75 2.11
C VAL A 31 -1.14 6.69 2.49
N PHE A 32 -0.52 6.44 3.64
CA PHE A 32 0.54 7.30 4.14
C PHE A 32 1.89 6.59 4.06
N ILE A 33 2.83 7.20 3.35
CA ILE A 33 4.18 6.67 3.21
C ILE A 33 5.04 7.30 4.30
N GLN A 34 5.25 6.57 5.39
CA GLN A 34 6.04 7.07 6.50
C GLN A 34 7.53 7.04 6.15
N ASP A 35 8.00 5.97 5.54
CA ASP A 35 9.38 5.85 5.11
C ASP A 35 9.41 5.60 3.61
N PRO A 36 10.29 6.27 2.87
CA PRO A 36 10.31 6.14 1.40
C PRO A 36 10.55 4.71 0.94
N PHE A 37 10.04 4.37 -0.23
CA PHE A 37 10.28 3.06 -0.81
C PHE A 37 11.76 2.85 -1.05
N ILE A 38 12.26 1.69 -0.64
CA ILE A 38 13.65 1.33 -0.86
C ILE A 38 13.90 1.05 -2.34
N SER A 39 12.94 0.38 -3.01
CA SER A 39 13.09 0.03 -4.41
C SER A 39 12.68 1.20 -5.32
N ASP A 40 13.54 1.51 -6.29
CA ASP A 40 13.22 2.53 -7.30
C ASP A 40 12.17 2.05 -8.28
N SER A 41 11.87 0.75 -8.30
CA SER A 41 10.87 0.19 -9.22
C SER A 41 9.45 0.43 -8.76
N VAL A 42 9.23 0.87 -7.53
CA VAL A 42 7.90 1.06 -6.99
C VAL A 42 7.37 2.45 -7.35
N ASP A 43 6.18 2.47 -7.95
CA ASP A 43 5.44 3.70 -8.26
C ASP A 43 4.04 3.48 -7.70
N PHE A 44 3.77 4.03 -6.53
CA PHE A 44 2.53 3.72 -5.83
C PHE A 44 1.28 4.25 -6.52
N ASP A 45 1.39 5.25 -7.40
CA ASP A 45 0.26 5.64 -8.24
C ASP A 45 -0.22 4.45 -9.08
N LYS A 46 0.72 3.64 -9.56
CA LYS A 46 0.36 2.45 -10.34
C LYS A 46 -0.28 1.38 -9.47
N VAL A 47 0.13 1.27 -8.21
CA VAL A 47 -0.49 0.34 -7.27
C VAL A 47 -1.95 0.74 -7.04
N VAL A 48 -2.19 2.03 -6.78
CA VAL A 48 -3.54 2.55 -6.56
C VAL A 48 -4.40 2.30 -7.80
N ASN A 49 -3.88 2.63 -8.98
CA ASN A 49 -4.63 2.44 -10.22
C ASN A 49 -4.97 0.98 -10.46
N LYS A 50 -4.05 0.08 -10.17
CA LYS A 50 -4.28 -1.34 -10.36
C LYS A 50 -5.37 -1.84 -9.42
N LEU A 51 -5.33 -1.44 -8.17
CA LEU A 51 -6.35 -1.84 -7.20
C LEU A 51 -7.72 -1.31 -7.61
N GLU A 52 -7.79 -0.04 -8.03
CA GLU A 52 -9.06 0.56 -8.43
C GLU A 52 -9.61 -0.07 -9.71
N GLU A 53 -8.72 -0.57 -10.57
CA GLU A 53 -9.13 -1.21 -11.81
C GLU A 53 -9.71 -2.60 -11.58
N PHE A 54 -9.13 -3.36 -10.67
CA PHE A 54 -9.50 -4.76 -10.50
C PHE A 54 -10.39 -5.06 -9.30
N MET A 55 -10.45 -4.18 -8.31
CA MET A 55 -11.18 -4.49 -7.09
C MET A 55 -12.39 -3.59 -6.90
N PRO A 56 -13.56 -4.14 -6.57
CA PRO A 56 -14.72 -3.32 -6.23
C PRO A 56 -14.47 -2.54 -4.94
N PRO A 57 -14.79 -1.24 -4.92
CA PRO A 57 -14.52 -0.42 -3.73
C PRO A 57 -15.21 -0.93 -2.46
N HIS A 58 -16.39 -1.53 -2.58
CA HIS A 58 -17.13 -1.98 -1.39
C HIS A 58 -16.42 -3.11 -0.65
N LEU A 59 -15.51 -3.83 -1.31
CA LEU A 59 -14.75 -4.86 -0.61
C LEU A 59 -13.76 -4.28 0.38
N PHE A 60 -13.45 -2.97 0.25
CA PHE A 60 -12.49 -2.31 1.13
C PHE A 60 -13.17 -1.42 2.17
N GLU A 61 -14.47 -1.60 2.39
CA GLU A 61 -15.21 -0.70 3.27
C GLU A 61 -14.73 -0.73 4.72
N ASP A 62 -14.09 -1.81 5.13
CA ASP A 62 -13.58 -1.95 6.50
C ASP A 62 -12.17 -1.39 6.67
N ILE A 63 -11.56 -0.92 5.61
CA ILE A 63 -10.22 -0.34 5.67
C ILE A 63 -10.35 1.17 5.71
N ASP A 64 -9.72 1.79 6.72
CA ASP A 64 -9.75 3.24 6.88
C ASP A 64 -8.46 3.89 6.39
N ILE A 65 -7.33 3.23 6.60
CA ILE A 65 -6.03 3.83 6.30
C ILE A 65 -4.99 2.73 6.06
N ILE A 66 -4.00 3.06 5.23
CA ILE A 66 -2.88 2.17 4.96
C ILE A 66 -1.59 2.92 5.26
N TYR A 67 -0.72 2.31 6.06
CA TYR A 67 0.58 2.87 6.40
C TYR A 67 1.69 2.05 5.76
N ILE A 68 2.65 2.73 5.14
CA ILE A 68 3.80 2.06 4.55
C ILE A 68 5.06 2.63 5.17
N GLY A 69 5.91 1.76 5.70
CA GLY A 69 7.13 2.20 6.36
C GLY A 69 7.85 1.07 7.06
N GLN A 70 8.77 1.45 7.93
CA GLN A 70 9.53 0.47 8.72
C GLN A 70 8.92 0.39 10.11
N TYR A 71 8.13 -0.62 10.34
CA TYR A 71 7.43 -0.81 11.60
C TYR A 71 8.07 -1.97 12.35
N GLN A 72 8.39 -1.73 13.60
CA GLN A 72 9.10 -2.71 14.42
C GLN A 72 8.31 -4.01 14.55
N ASP A 73 6.98 -3.91 14.66
CA ASP A 73 6.15 -5.12 14.72
C ASP A 73 6.31 -6.00 13.49
N LEU A 74 6.40 -5.41 12.30
CA LEU A 74 6.59 -6.20 11.08
C LEU A 74 7.97 -6.84 11.10
N ILE A 75 8.99 -6.08 11.48
CA ILE A 75 10.37 -6.57 11.51
C ILE A 75 10.50 -7.73 12.49
N ASP A 76 9.98 -7.54 13.70
CA ASP A 76 10.10 -8.55 14.76
C ASP A 76 9.39 -9.83 14.42
N ARG A 77 8.29 -9.75 13.70
CA ARG A 77 7.48 -10.91 13.35
C ARG A 77 7.79 -11.48 11.97
N GLY A 78 8.73 -10.86 11.25
CA GLY A 78 9.10 -11.31 9.91
C GLY A 78 7.97 -11.20 8.91
N LEU A 79 7.12 -10.17 9.05
CA LEU A 79 5.96 -10.00 8.18
C LEU A 79 6.19 -8.88 7.19
N GLU A 80 5.59 -9.00 6.00
CA GLU A 80 5.58 -7.92 5.02
C GLU A 80 4.42 -6.95 5.25
N ALA A 81 3.34 -7.43 5.83
CA ALA A 81 2.15 -6.62 6.07
C ALA A 81 1.35 -7.17 7.23
N LEU A 82 0.46 -6.33 7.76
CA LEU A 82 -0.38 -6.68 8.90
C LEU A 82 -1.64 -5.83 8.88
N TYR A 83 -2.80 -6.47 9.11
CA TYR A 83 -4.05 -5.74 9.28
C TYR A 83 -4.38 -5.66 10.78
N GLU A 84 -4.81 -4.48 11.23
CA GLU A 84 -5.23 -4.31 12.61
C GLU A 84 -6.25 -3.19 12.71
N SER A 85 -7.47 -3.51 13.12
CA SER A 85 -8.50 -2.53 13.47
C SER A 85 -8.73 -1.44 12.42
N GLY A 86 -8.91 -1.83 11.18
CA GLY A 86 -9.19 -0.89 10.09
C GLY A 86 -7.96 -0.33 9.41
N ALA A 87 -6.77 -0.67 9.89
CA ALA A 87 -5.53 -0.17 9.31
C ALA A 87 -4.69 -1.32 8.74
N ILE A 88 -4.05 -1.07 7.62
CA ILE A 88 -3.09 -2.01 7.05
C ILE A 88 -1.72 -1.37 7.18
N TYR A 89 -0.75 -2.14 7.67
CA TYR A 89 0.65 -1.73 7.79
C TYR A 89 1.47 -2.57 6.84
N ILE A 90 2.29 -1.95 6.00
CA ILE A 90 3.11 -2.66 5.01
C ILE A 90 4.53 -2.13 5.05
N THR A 91 5.50 -3.03 4.89
CA THR A 91 6.90 -2.64 4.84
C THR A 91 7.19 -1.82 3.58
N ASN A 92 8.16 -0.91 3.68
CA ASN A 92 8.58 -0.11 2.53
C ASN A 92 9.64 -0.80 1.70
N THR A 93 9.94 -2.09 1.98
CA THR A 93 11.06 -2.78 1.35
C THR A 93 10.66 -3.73 0.22
N LEU A 94 9.39 -3.77 -0.16
CA LEU A 94 8.96 -4.63 -1.27
C LEU A 94 9.54 -4.11 -2.59
N SER A 95 9.82 -5.04 -3.50
CA SER A 95 10.60 -4.72 -4.70
C SER A 95 9.79 -4.16 -5.84
N GLU A 96 8.51 -4.54 -5.96
CA GLU A 96 7.72 -4.21 -7.12
C GLU A 96 6.30 -3.82 -6.77
N ASN A 97 5.64 -3.15 -7.72
CA ASN A 97 4.27 -2.71 -7.52
C ASN A 97 3.32 -3.85 -7.22
N ILE A 98 3.50 -4.99 -7.92
CA ILE A 98 2.61 -6.13 -7.73
C ILE A 98 2.69 -6.67 -6.30
N ASP A 99 3.85 -6.55 -5.66
CA ASP A 99 4.01 -7.01 -4.28
C ASP A 99 3.11 -6.21 -3.35
N TYR A 100 2.98 -4.90 -3.59
CA TYR A 100 2.08 -4.06 -2.79
C TYR A 100 0.62 -4.38 -3.09
N VAL A 101 0.28 -4.59 -4.35
CA VAL A 101 -1.08 -4.96 -4.73
C VAL A 101 -1.49 -6.25 -4.00
N GLU A 102 -0.64 -7.27 -4.06
CA GLU A 102 -0.94 -8.57 -3.45
C GLU A 102 -1.07 -8.47 -1.94
N ASN A 103 -0.19 -7.73 -1.29
CA ASN A 103 -0.25 -7.59 0.15
C ASN A 103 -1.49 -6.83 0.60
N ILE A 104 -1.87 -5.79 -0.13
CA ILE A 104 -3.07 -5.03 0.21
C ILE A 104 -4.32 -5.90 0.07
N ILE A 105 -4.41 -6.68 -1.02
CA ILE A 105 -5.54 -7.57 -1.22
C ILE A 105 -5.59 -8.62 -0.11
N HIS A 106 -4.43 -9.19 0.24
CA HIS A 106 -4.35 -10.22 1.27
C HIS A 106 -4.81 -9.69 2.63
N GLU A 107 -4.32 -8.51 3.02
CA GLU A 107 -4.69 -7.94 4.31
C GLU A 107 -6.15 -7.48 4.32
N ASN A 108 -6.65 -7.04 3.18
CA ASN A 108 -8.06 -6.69 3.09
C ASN A 108 -8.94 -7.93 3.28
N ALA A 109 -8.50 -9.09 2.80
CA ALA A 109 -9.24 -10.32 3.02
C ALA A 109 -9.31 -10.64 4.51
N HIS A 110 -8.25 -10.38 5.26
CA HIS A 110 -8.29 -10.54 6.72
C HIS A 110 -9.32 -9.60 7.35
N SER A 111 -9.44 -8.37 6.85
CA SER A 111 -10.43 -7.45 7.40
C SER A 111 -11.84 -7.96 7.17
N ILE A 112 -12.09 -8.57 6.02
CA ILE A 112 -13.40 -9.14 5.72
C ILE A 112 -13.69 -10.32 6.64
N GLU A 113 -12.71 -11.18 6.86
CA GLU A 113 -12.86 -12.30 7.78
C GLU A 113 -13.16 -11.83 9.19
N GLU A 114 -12.44 -10.82 9.66
CA GLU A 114 -12.63 -10.31 11.01
C GLU A 114 -14.02 -9.70 11.19
N THR A 115 -14.45 -8.89 10.22
CA THR A 115 -15.70 -8.16 10.33
C THR A 115 -16.92 -9.04 10.11
N HIS A 116 -16.83 -9.98 9.17
CA HIS A 116 -17.98 -10.77 8.75
C HIS A 116 -17.96 -12.22 9.21
N GLY A 117 -16.89 -12.64 9.85
CA GLY A 117 -16.79 -14.01 10.34
C GLY A 117 -16.67 -15.05 9.26
N LEU A 118 -16.19 -14.68 8.08
CA LEU A 118 -16.05 -15.60 6.96
C LEU A 118 -14.59 -15.95 6.77
N SER A 119 -14.34 -17.21 6.34
CA SER A 119 -12.99 -17.60 6.00
C SER A 119 -12.79 -17.45 4.50
N ILE A 120 -11.97 -16.49 4.12
CA ILE A 120 -11.71 -16.20 2.72
C ILE A 120 -10.74 -17.21 2.12
N TYR A 121 -9.87 -17.77 2.94
CA TYR A 121 -8.80 -18.65 2.46
C TYR A 121 -9.14 -20.13 2.53
N GLY A 122 -10.37 -20.46 2.88
CA GLY A 122 -10.78 -21.85 2.98
C GLY A 122 -10.19 -22.58 4.16
N ASP A 123 -9.56 -21.90 5.06
CA ASP A 123 -9.00 -22.51 6.24
C ASP A 123 -9.96 -22.36 7.34
N ASP A 124 -10.68 -23.42 7.59
CA ASP A 124 -11.68 -23.32 8.52
C ASP A 124 -11.42 -23.96 9.72
N ASN A 125 -10.35 -24.29 10.02
CA ASN A 125 -10.17 -24.95 11.19
C ASN A 125 -9.96 -24.06 12.23
N VAL A 126 -9.96 -23.11 12.17
CA VAL A 126 -9.71 -22.32 13.07
C VAL A 126 -10.40 -22.12 14.05
N LYS A 127 -10.65 -22.37 14.48
CA LYS A 127 -11.18 -22.07 15.47
C LYS A 127 -11.67 -22.28 15.91
#